data_63d4aa62ba436d469a4e5ea0d6d7b28a
#
_entry.id   63d4aa62ba436d469a4e5ea0d6d7b28a
#
_cell.length_a   1.000
_cell.length_b   1.000
_cell.length_c   1.000
_cell.angle_alpha   90.00
_cell.angle_beta   90.00
_cell.angle_gamma   90.00
#
_symmetry.space_group_name_H-M   'P 1'
#
loop_
_entity.id
_entity.type
_entity.pdbx_description
1 polymer ?
#
loop_
_entity_poly.entity_id
_entity_poly.type
_entity_poly.pdbx_seq_one_letter_code
_entity_poly.pdbx_strand_id
1 'polypeptide(L)'
;MERTTVDYGKLRRYMQRMFEVGLKYPEESAEITAKVLVEADARGHASHGVARVSMYAAEVWDGKNVPQAKPEIVHETPVYLVIQGNRAPGFPVSRTAMERTLEKAEENGTCMTVVRDSCHFGMAGYWAEQAADRGMIGWAFTNTLGAAIPLYSDRKSVV
;
A
#
# COMPACT_ATOMS: atom_id res chain seq x y z
N MET A 1 -26.17 0.43 15.18
CA MET A 1 -25.07 1.41 15.14
C MET A 1 -25.40 2.43 14.06
N GLU A 2 -25.53 3.68 14.43
CA GLU A 2 -25.78 4.78 13.49
C GLU A 2 -24.53 4.96 12.62
N ARG A 3 -24.70 4.96 11.29
CA ARG A 3 -23.58 5.15 10.36
C ARG A 3 -23.30 6.64 10.24
N THR A 4 -22.14 7.08 10.67
CA THR A 4 -21.68 8.45 10.48
C THR A 4 -21.03 8.57 9.10
N THR A 5 -21.52 9.48 8.28
CA THR A 5 -20.91 9.82 6.98
C THR A 5 -19.89 10.93 7.18
N VAL A 6 -18.72 10.78 6.56
CA VAL A 6 -17.67 11.78 6.58
C VAL A 6 -17.31 12.16 5.14
N ASP A 7 -17.09 13.44 4.89
CA ASP A 7 -16.64 13.93 3.59
C ASP A 7 -15.27 13.33 3.23
N TYR A 8 -15.17 12.72 2.04
CA TYR A 8 -13.98 12.03 1.56
C TYR A 8 -12.74 12.94 1.54
N GLY A 9 -12.88 14.16 1.00
CA GLY A 9 -11.78 15.10 0.89
C GLY A 9 -11.29 15.63 2.24
N LYS A 10 -12.23 15.87 3.17
CA LYS A 10 -11.88 16.29 4.54
C LYS A 10 -11.16 15.17 5.29
N LEU A 11 -11.65 13.94 5.18
CA LEU A 11 -11.02 12.79 5.83
C LEU A 11 -9.61 12.56 5.28
N ARG A 12 -9.43 12.61 3.95
CA ARG A 12 -8.12 12.46 3.32
C ARG A 12 -7.13 13.51 3.81
N ARG A 13 -7.50 14.79 3.82
CA ARG A 13 -6.62 15.87 4.33
C ARG A 13 -6.28 15.71 5.80
N TYR A 14 -7.26 15.30 6.61
CA TYR A 14 -7.03 15.04 8.03
C TYR A 14 -6.03 13.90 8.22
N MET A 15 -6.21 12.79 7.51
CA MET A 15 -5.32 11.64 7.56
C MET A 15 -3.90 12.00 7.10
N GLN A 16 -3.75 12.70 5.98
CA GLN A 16 -2.47 13.17 5.50
C GLN A 16 -1.74 13.98 6.58
N ARG A 17 -2.41 14.97 7.14
CA ARG A 17 -1.83 15.82 8.17
C ARG A 17 -1.46 15.04 9.44
N MET A 18 -2.22 14.02 9.78
CA MET A 18 -1.90 13.15 10.91
C MET A 18 -0.62 12.33 10.68
N PHE A 19 -0.41 11.80 9.48
CA PHE A 19 0.84 11.12 9.13
C PHE A 19 2.03 12.08 9.06
N GLU A 20 1.87 13.26 8.48
CA GLU A 20 2.94 14.27 8.40
C GLU A 20 3.36 14.78 9.78
N VAL A 21 2.40 15.27 10.55
CA VAL A 21 2.69 15.97 11.82
C VAL A 21 2.84 14.96 12.96
N GLY A 22 1.94 13.97 13.03
CA GLY A 22 1.91 12.99 14.13
C GLY A 22 3.00 11.93 14.02
N LEU A 23 3.21 11.38 12.83
CA LEU A 23 4.12 10.27 12.61
C LEU A 23 5.38 10.66 11.81
N LYS A 24 5.53 11.94 11.47
CA LYS A 24 6.72 12.49 10.78
C LYS A 24 6.99 11.87 9.40
N TYR A 25 5.92 11.48 8.70
CA TYR A 25 6.07 11.03 7.31
C TYR A 25 6.45 12.22 6.42
N PRO A 26 7.30 12.03 5.40
CA PRO A 26 7.43 12.99 4.31
C PRO A 26 6.07 13.26 3.66
N GLU A 27 5.85 14.48 3.16
CA GLU A 27 4.58 14.94 2.59
C GLU A 27 4.01 13.96 1.55
N GLU A 28 4.83 13.57 0.57
CA GLU A 28 4.42 12.62 -0.48
C GLU A 28 4.06 11.22 0.07
N SER A 29 4.76 10.78 1.11
CA SER A 29 4.49 9.50 1.77
C SER A 29 3.20 9.55 2.56
N ALA A 30 2.94 10.65 3.25
CA ALA A 30 1.70 10.89 3.98
C ALA A 30 0.51 11.01 3.03
N GLU A 31 0.68 11.69 1.89
CA GLU A 31 -0.37 11.85 0.88
C GLU A 31 -0.84 10.50 0.32
N ILE A 32 0.09 9.68 -0.19
CA ILE A 32 -0.28 8.37 -0.76
C ILE A 32 -0.86 7.43 0.30
N THR A 33 -0.33 7.46 1.52
CA THR A 33 -0.84 6.68 2.65
C THR A 33 -2.30 7.07 2.94
N ALA A 34 -2.57 8.35 3.12
CA ALA A 34 -3.92 8.87 3.38
C ALA A 34 -4.89 8.52 2.24
N LYS A 35 -4.44 8.69 0.98
CA LYS A 35 -5.23 8.37 -0.21
C LYS A 35 -5.69 6.91 -0.21
N VAL A 36 -4.76 5.98 -0.03
CA VAL A 36 -5.08 4.53 -0.10
C VAL A 36 -5.96 4.09 1.06
N LEU A 37 -5.74 4.62 2.27
CA LEU A 37 -6.55 4.28 3.44
C LEU A 37 -8.00 4.78 3.29
N VAL A 38 -8.19 6.02 2.87
CA VAL A 38 -9.54 6.58 2.69
C VAL A 38 -10.26 5.93 1.50
N GLU A 39 -9.52 5.58 0.45
CA GLU A 39 -10.06 4.82 -0.68
C GLU A 39 -10.53 3.43 -0.26
N ALA A 40 -9.79 2.74 0.61
CA ALA A 40 -10.21 1.45 1.14
C ALA A 40 -11.54 1.55 1.90
N ASP A 41 -11.72 2.57 2.74
CA ASP A 41 -12.99 2.80 3.43
C ASP A 41 -14.12 3.14 2.46
N ALA A 42 -13.87 3.99 1.46
CA ALA A 42 -14.85 4.37 0.45
C ALA A 42 -15.35 3.16 -0.37
N ARG A 43 -14.50 2.16 -0.56
CA ARG A 43 -14.81 0.88 -1.22
C ARG A 43 -15.39 -0.18 -0.27
N GLY A 44 -15.60 0.13 0.99
CA GLY A 44 -16.12 -0.81 2.00
C GLY A 44 -15.09 -1.78 2.59
N HIS A 45 -13.80 -1.57 2.31
CA HIS A 45 -12.69 -2.38 2.86
C HIS A 45 -12.16 -1.80 4.17
N ALA A 46 -13.02 -1.59 5.15
CA ALA A 46 -12.67 -0.97 6.44
C ALA A 46 -11.51 -1.65 7.19
N SER A 47 -11.28 -2.95 6.94
CA SER A 47 -10.13 -3.68 7.49
C SER A 47 -8.77 -3.15 6.99
N HIS A 48 -8.74 -2.40 5.89
CA HIS A 48 -7.55 -1.81 5.26
C HIS A 48 -7.66 -0.27 5.18
N GLY A 49 -8.67 0.30 5.84
CA GLY A 49 -8.95 1.73 5.88
C GLY A 49 -8.33 2.45 7.09
N VAL A 50 -8.90 3.59 7.44
CA VAL A 50 -8.39 4.50 8.49
C VAL A 50 -8.36 3.86 9.89
N ALA A 51 -9.13 2.81 10.14
CA ALA A 51 -9.05 2.05 11.38
C ALA A 51 -7.65 1.46 11.66
N ARG A 52 -6.82 1.32 10.63
CA ARG A 52 -5.44 0.82 10.75
C ARG A 52 -4.42 1.83 11.27
N VAL A 53 -4.78 3.08 11.44
CA VAL A 53 -3.86 4.16 11.86
C VAL A 53 -3.15 3.84 13.16
N SER A 54 -3.84 3.28 14.15
CA SER A 54 -3.23 2.90 15.43
C SER A 54 -2.12 1.86 15.25
N MET A 55 -2.28 0.93 14.31
CA MET A 55 -1.26 -0.06 13.98
C MET A 55 -0.03 0.62 13.37
N TYR A 56 -0.20 1.52 12.40
CA TYR A 56 0.94 2.24 11.81
C TYR A 56 1.66 3.12 12.82
N ALA A 57 0.92 3.77 13.72
CA ALA A 57 1.51 4.56 14.80
C ALA A 57 2.37 3.69 15.73
N ALA A 58 1.87 2.53 16.13
CA ALA A 58 2.62 1.59 16.94
C ALA A 58 3.88 1.09 16.22
N GLU A 59 3.79 0.74 14.93
CA GLU A 59 4.95 0.31 14.14
C GLU A 59 6.04 1.38 14.03
N VAL A 60 5.65 2.67 13.93
CA VAL A 60 6.60 3.79 13.91
C VAL A 60 7.26 3.95 15.27
N TRP A 61 6.49 3.91 16.36
CA TRP A 61 7.03 4.05 17.72
C TRP A 61 7.94 2.89 18.11
N ASP A 62 7.63 1.68 17.65
CA ASP A 62 8.47 0.48 17.82
C ASP A 62 9.70 0.47 16.90
N GLY A 63 9.86 1.43 16.00
CA GLY A 63 10.94 1.49 15.02
C GLY A 63 10.88 0.40 13.94
N LYS A 64 9.74 -0.30 13.81
CA LYS A 64 9.50 -1.28 12.74
C LYS A 64 9.25 -0.62 11.40
N ASN A 65 8.57 0.52 11.44
CA ASN A 65 8.28 1.37 10.29
C ASN A 65 9.10 2.65 10.43
N VAL A 66 9.94 2.94 9.45
CA VAL A 66 10.88 4.08 9.44
C VAL A 66 10.38 5.12 8.43
N PRO A 67 9.66 6.17 8.87
CA PRO A 67 8.99 7.13 7.98
C PRO A 67 9.90 7.80 6.96
N GLN A 68 11.17 8.05 7.32
CA GLN A 68 12.15 8.77 6.49
C GLN A 68 12.98 7.82 5.60
N ALA A 69 12.84 6.52 5.76
CA ALA A 69 13.56 5.57 4.93
C ALA A 69 13.08 5.64 3.48
N LYS A 70 14.00 5.42 2.56
CA LYS A 70 13.73 5.43 1.12
C LYS A 70 13.93 4.04 0.55
N PRO A 71 13.05 3.58 -0.35
CA PRO A 71 13.28 2.35 -1.09
C PRO A 71 14.44 2.51 -2.08
N GLU A 72 15.13 1.40 -2.34
CA GLU A 72 16.25 1.33 -3.28
C GLU A 72 16.02 0.19 -4.27
N ILE A 73 16.24 0.42 -5.56
CA ILE A 73 16.28 -0.65 -6.56
C ILE A 73 17.64 -1.33 -6.43
N VAL A 74 17.65 -2.58 -5.94
CA VAL A 74 18.89 -3.33 -5.70
C VAL A 74 19.19 -4.33 -6.82
N HIS A 75 18.23 -4.60 -7.69
CA HIS A 75 18.42 -5.37 -8.90
C HIS A 75 17.43 -4.93 -9.97
N GLU A 76 17.88 -4.83 -11.20
CA GLU A 76 17.06 -4.38 -12.32
C GLU A 76 17.44 -5.08 -13.62
N THR A 77 16.42 -5.56 -14.34
CA THR A 77 16.49 -6.07 -15.71
C THR A 77 15.38 -5.41 -16.54
N PRO A 78 15.29 -5.64 -17.85
CA PRO A 78 14.16 -5.10 -18.65
C PRO A 78 12.77 -5.50 -18.11
N VAL A 79 12.61 -6.69 -17.52
CA VAL A 79 11.32 -7.27 -17.12
C VAL A 79 11.23 -7.66 -15.65
N TYR A 80 12.21 -7.29 -14.84
CA TYR A 80 12.25 -7.68 -13.43
C TYR A 80 12.97 -6.64 -12.58
N LEU A 81 12.41 -6.37 -11.39
CA LEU A 81 12.94 -5.46 -10.37
C LEU A 81 12.98 -6.12 -9.00
N VAL A 82 14.00 -5.81 -8.22
CA VAL A 82 14.02 -6.06 -6.77
C VAL A 82 14.21 -4.73 -6.06
N ILE A 83 13.27 -4.40 -5.18
CA ILE A 83 13.28 -3.19 -4.37
C ILE A 83 13.51 -3.57 -2.91
N GLN A 84 14.53 -2.97 -2.32
CA GLN A 84 14.78 -3.00 -0.88
C GLN A 84 14.00 -1.83 -0.26
N GLY A 85 13.02 -2.14 0.60
CA GLY A 85 12.15 -1.14 1.21
C GLY A 85 12.77 -0.41 2.40
N ASN A 86 13.83 -0.94 3.01
CA ASN A 86 14.53 -0.34 4.15
C ASN A 86 13.61 -0.01 5.33
N ARG A 87 12.59 -0.83 5.54
CA ARG A 87 11.51 -0.62 6.53
C ARG A 87 10.71 0.68 6.32
N ALA A 88 10.75 1.25 5.13
CA ALA A 88 9.92 2.40 4.77
C ALA A 88 8.43 2.03 4.82
N PRO A 89 7.53 3.01 4.99
CA PRO A 89 6.09 2.80 4.89
C PRO A 89 5.73 2.10 3.58
N GLY A 90 4.89 1.07 3.65
CA GLY A 90 4.58 0.24 2.48
C GLY A 90 3.90 0.98 1.33
N PHE A 91 3.15 2.06 1.61
CA PHE A 91 2.43 2.81 0.59
C PHE A 91 3.34 3.56 -0.39
N PRO A 92 4.32 4.38 0.04
CA PRO A 92 5.25 5.01 -0.90
C PRO A 92 6.16 3.99 -1.59
N VAL A 93 6.54 2.91 -0.91
CA VAL A 93 7.32 1.82 -1.54
C VAL A 93 6.51 1.17 -2.65
N SER A 94 5.23 0.85 -2.42
CA SER A 94 4.36 0.26 -3.43
C SER A 94 4.05 1.21 -4.58
N ARG A 95 3.93 2.52 -4.33
CA ARG A 95 3.82 3.52 -5.40
C ARG A 95 5.03 3.46 -6.31
N THR A 96 6.24 3.56 -5.76
CA THR A 96 7.48 3.45 -6.53
C THR A 96 7.57 2.12 -7.29
N ALA A 97 7.22 1.01 -6.62
CA ALA A 97 7.23 -0.32 -7.25
C ALA A 97 6.29 -0.38 -8.44
N MET A 98 5.04 0.08 -8.30
CA MET A 98 4.06 0.06 -9.38
C MET A 98 4.42 0.99 -10.54
N GLU A 99 4.84 2.22 -10.26
CA GLU A 99 5.29 3.17 -11.28
C GLU A 99 6.41 2.56 -12.15
N ARG A 100 7.45 2.03 -11.51
CA ARG A 100 8.57 1.40 -12.22
C ARG A 100 8.17 0.11 -12.95
N THR A 101 7.27 -0.69 -12.35
CA THR A 101 6.75 -1.91 -12.99
C THR A 101 5.97 -1.59 -14.26
N LEU A 102 5.12 -0.58 -14.19
CA LEU A 102 4.26 -0.18 -15.31
C LEU A 102 5.08 0.42 -16.46
N GLU A 103 6.05 1.30 -16.17
CA GLU A 103 6.98 1.84 -17.16
C GLU A 103 7.68 0.72 -17.93
N LYS A 104 8.24 -0.26 -17.22
CA LYS A 104 8.92 -1.40 -17.85
C LYS A 104 7.98 -2.33 -18.61
N ALA A 105 6.77 -2.53 -18.11
CA ALA A 105 5.78 -3.37 -18.78
C ALA A 105 5.28 -2.71 -20.09
N GLU A 106 5.17 -1.39 -20.14
CA GLU A 106 4.86 -0.65 -21.38
C GLU A 106 5.94 -0.83 -22.44
N GLU A 107 7.21 -0.82 -22.04
CA GLU A 107 8.33 -0.95 -22.96
C GLU A 107 8.58 -2.39 -23.42
N ASN A 108 8.38 -3.38 -22.51
CA ASN A 108 8.84 -4.75 -22.71
C ASN A 108 7.70 -5.80 -22.75
N GLY A 109 6.44 -5.35 -22.65
CA GLY A 109 5.25 -6.21 -22.67
C GLY A 109 4.93 -6.88 -21.33
N THR A 110 5.85 -6.93 -20.37
CA THR A 110 5.66 -7.49 -19.03
C THR A 110 6.72 -6.96 -18.07
N CYS A 111 6.39 -6.92 -16.78
CA CYS A 111 7.39 -6.72 -15.73
C CYS A 111 6.91 -7.33 -14.41
N MET A 112 7.83 -7.88 -13.64
CA MET A 112 7.61 -8.33 -12.26
C MET A 112 8.51 -7.56 -11.29
N THR A 113 7.94 -7.07 -10.20
CA THR A 113 8.69 -6.41 -9.13
C THR A 113 8.52 -7.15 -7.82
N VAL A 114 9.62 -7.47 -7.17
CA VAL A 114 9.66 -8.01 -5.81
C VAL A 114 10.10 -6.91 -4.87
N VAL A 115 9.32 -6.70 -3.81
CA VAL A 115 9.65 -5.78 -2.72
C VAL A 115 9.97 -6.60 -1.47
N ARG A 116 11.08 -6.30 -0.82
CA ARG A 116 11.48 -6.91 0.45
C ARG A 116 11.75 -5.84 1.51
N ASP A 117 11.67 -6.21 2.79
CA ASP A 117 11.93 -5.35 3.93
C ASP A 117 11.12 -4.04 3.87
N SER A 118 9.82 -4.17 3.61
CA SER A 118 8.84 -3.10 3.57
C SER A 118 7.74 -3.35 4.60
N CYS A 119 6.96 -2.32 4.91
CA CYS A 119 5.84 -2.41 5.84
C CYS A 119 4.51 -2.69 5.10
N HIS A 120 3.43 -2.79 5.85
CA HIS A 120 2.09 -2.97 5.31
C HIS A 120 1.74 -1.89 4.26
N PHE A 121 1.15 -2.30 3.14
CA PHE A 121 0.93 -1.45 1.95
C PHE A 121 -0.55 -1.21 1.61
N GLY A 122 -1.43 -1.53 2.55
CA GLY A 122 -2.87 -1.31 2.41
C GLY A 122 -3.56 -2.38 1.56
N MET A 123 -4.53 -1.95 0.79
CA MET A 123 -5.37 -2.77 -0.06
C MET A 123 -4.62 -3.17 -1.35
N ALA A 124 -4.33 -4.45 -1.52
CA ALA A 124 -3.56 -4.96 -2.67
C ALA A 124 -4.21 -4.64 -4.02
N GLY A 125 -5.55 -4.69 -4.10
CA GLY A 125 -6.29 -4.35 -5.31
C GLY A 125 -6.04 -2.94 -5.83
N TYR A 126 -5.80 -1.97 -4.93
CA TYR A 126 -5.48 -0.59 -5.30
C TYR A 126 -4.24 -0.49 -6.21
N TRP A 127 -3.26 -1.35 -5.96
CA TRP A 127 -2.02 -1.38 -6.75
C TRP A 127 -2.22 -2.09 -8.08
N ALA A 128 -2.89 -3.24 -8.07
CA ALA A 128 -3.16 -4.01 -9.29
C ALA A 128 -4.04 -3.25 -10.30
N GLU A 129 -5.01 -2.46 -9.84
CA GLU A 129 -5.89 -1.63 -10.67
C GLU A 129 -5.13 -0.59 -11.51
N GLN A 130 -3.99 -0.09 -11.04
CA GLN A 130 -3.18 0.86 -11.81
C GLN A 130 -2.66 0.29 -13.14
N ALA A 131 -2.48 -1.03 -13.21
CA ALA A 131 -2.18 -1.70 -14.48
C ALA A 131 -3.42 -1.75 -15.39
N ALA A 132 -4.59 -2.01 -14.83
CA ALA A 132 -5.84 -2.00 -15.58
C ALA A 132 -6.16 -0.62 -16.18
N ASP A 133 -5.89 0.45 -15.44
CA ASP A 133 -6.04 1.83 -15.91
C ASP A 133 -5.14 2.16 -17.12
N ARG A 134 -4.08 1.38 -17.33
CA ARG A 134 -3.17 1.46 -18.49
C ARG A 134 -3.40 0.35 -19.54
N GLY A 135 -4.52 -0.37 -19.45
CA GLY A 135 -4.87 -1.45 -20.40
C GLY A 135 -4.05 -2.74 -20.22
N MET A 136 -3.44 -2.93 -19.05
CA MET A 136 -2.62 -4.09 -18.71
C MET A 136 -3.30 -4.98 -17.66
N ILE A 137 -2.85 -6.22 -17.53
CA ILE A 137 -3.24 -7.11 -16.43
C ILE A 137 -2.31 -6.86 -15.24
N GLY A 138 -2.87 -6.48 -14.08
CA GLY A 138 -2.13 -6.24 -12.85
C GLY A 138 -2.36 -7.33 -11.82
N TRP A 139 -1.26 -7.76 -11.18
CA TRP A 139 -1.30 -8.65 -10.04
C TRP A 139 -0.52 -8.06 -8.87
N ALA A 140 -1.07 -8.17 -7.66
CA ALA A 140 -0.40 -7.78 -6.43
C ALA A 140 -0.53 -8.89 -5.40
N PHE A 141 0.60 -9.36 -4.90
CA PHE A 141 0.71 -10.44 -3.94
C PHE A 141 1.44 -9.98 -2.68
N THR A 142 1.13 -10.61 -1.56
CA THR A 142 1.85 -10.41 -0.31
C THR A 142 1.77 -11.67 0.54
N ASN A 143 2.74 -11.83 1.44
CA ASN A 143 2.62 -12.76 2.54
C ASN A 143 1.79 -12.14 3.67
N THR A 144 1.06 -12.94 4.42
CA THR A 144 0.28 -12.52 5.58
C THR A 144 0.73 -13.29 6.82
N LEU A 145 0.54 -12.67 7.99
CA LEU A 145 0.80 -13.35 9.28
C LEU A 145 -0.34 -14.29 9.69
N GLY A 146 -1.38 -14.38 8.90
CA GLY A 146 -2.57 -15.18 9.15
C GLY A 146 -3.22 -15.64 7.86
N ALA A 147 -4.27 -16.44 7.99
CA ALA A 147 -5.02 -16.92 6.85
C ALA A 147 -5.74 -15.76 6.14
N ALA A 148 -5.58 -15.64 4.83
CA ALA A 148 -6.44 -14.82 4.00
C ALA A 148 -7.72 -15.58 3.70
N ILE A 149 -8.88 -14.96 3.94
CA ILE A 149 -10.17 -15.56 3.58
C ILE A 149 -10.57 -15.02 2.20
N PRO A 150 -10.71 -15.87 1.18
CA PRO A 150 -11.23 -15.42 -0.12
C PRO A 150 -12.64 -14.84 0.02
N LEU A 151 -12.97 -13.86 -0.81
CA LEU A 151 -14.19 -13.06 -0.71
C LEU A 151 -15.49 -13.91 -0.66
N TYR A 152 -15.49 -15.08 -1.28
CA TYR A 152 -16.64 -15.99 -1.40
C TYR A 152 -16.40 -17.37 -0.78
N SER A 153 -15.47 -17.48 0.16
CA SER A 153 -15.07 -18.76 0.74
C SER A 153 -15.57 -18.92 2.17
N ASP A 154 -16.03 -20.11 2.50
CA ASP A 154 -16.31 -20.51 3.89
C ASP A 154 -14.99 -20.53 4.70
N ARG A 155 -15.07 -20.15 5.98
CA ARG A 155 -13.94 -20.21 6.92
C ARG A 155 -13.27 -21.58 7.02
N LYS A 156 -13.95 -22.64 6.61
CA LYS A 156 -13.45 -24.01 6.61
C LYS A 156 -12.48 -24.32 5.47
N SER A 157 -12.39 -23.48 4.45
CA SER A 157 -11.51 -23.66 3.30
C SER A 157 -10.13 -23.01 3.43
N VAL A 158 -9.84 -22.43 4.60
CA VAL A 158 -8.55 -21.83 4.91
C VAL A 158 -7.81 -22.76 5.87
N VAL A 159 -6.97 -23.62 5.33
CA VAL A 159 -6.02 -24.46 6.07
C VAL A 159 -4.64 -23.87 5.98
#